data_26a5c3df2f60a4e021e2a8ad1922c09d
#
_entry.id   26a5c3df2f60a4e021e2a8ad1922c09d
#
_cell.length_a   1.000
_cell.length_b   1.000
_cell.length_c   1.000
_cell.angle_alpha   90.00
_cell.angle_beta   90.00
_cell.angle_gamma   90.00
#
_symmetry.space_group_name_H-M   'P 1'
#
loop_
_entity.id
_entity.type
_entity.pdbx_description
1 polymer ?
#
loop_
_entity_poly.entity_id
_entity_poly.type
_entity_poly.pdbx_seq_one_letter_code
_entity_poly.pdbx_strand_id
1 'polypeptide(L)'
;MQNRQDSSRLIDVDARMDAAPISPFLLTIVMLCALVALLDGFDTLAITYVAPVIAKAWQLPKEMFGPVFAAHYAGAAIGAGLFGLFADRFGRRPAIIWATATFAVFALVTPLSQGFVSLLVLRALTGVGLGGALSNVIALVSEYAPSRSRATLVSAMYASFPLGGVIGGPLSAYVLAHHGWQAVFIIGGIAPLVLMVVLIFMLPESVRFLMARNAPAEQVAALLKRCMPAAKFGSGERYVLAQPVVRGGQPLSRIFSGAHLRHSVLLGGASFITQMIIIYIISWMPTLLLANGLDLSQAILTSATFSLGGIVGSLLLARIVDKAGSWWPLTVAFAVAALAIAAIGQAPSDKLALLAAVALAGGLIVGAQVNLSAYCATVYPTEVRSTGLGWVIGLGRIGAISGALVGTAFVATGLTLPWQYALSGAAALVAALLVHAARSAKRGAQVRPALELN
;
A
#
# COMPACT_ATOMS: atom_id res chain seq x y z
N MET A 1 -52.91 -3.18 33.51
CA MET A 1 -52.72 -3.78 32.17
C MET A 1 -51.32 -3.52 31.71
N GLN A 2 -50.58 -4.57 31.45
CA GLN A 2 -49.15 -4.75 31.40
C GLN A 2 -48.44 -3.89 30.33
N ASN A 3 -47.60 -3.02 30.85
CA ASN A 3 -46.55 -2.39 30.08
C ASN A 3 -45.49 -3.48 29.77
N ARG A 4 -45.66 -4.23 28.69
CA ARG A 4 -44.59 -5.05 28.14
C ARG A 4 -43.52 -4.07 27.61
N GLN A 5 -42.56 -3.74 28.47
CA GLN A 5 -41.30 -3.14 28.08
C GLN A 5 -40.70 -4.08 27.04
N ASP A 6 -40.72 -3.58 25.83
CA ASP A 6 -40.04 -4.17 24.65
C ASP A 6 -38.54 -4.10 24.94
N SER A 7 -38.02 -5.07 25.67
CA SER A 7 -36.59 -5.23 25.91
C SER A 7 -35.96 -5.82 24.65
N SER A 8 -35.98 -5.01 23.60
CA SER A 8 -35.21 -5.32 22.42
C SER A 8 -33.73 -5.47 22.83
N ARG A 9 -33.22 -6.68 22.74
CA ARG A 9 -31.86 -7.04 23.18
C ARG A 9 -30.87 -6.24 22.33
N LEU A 10 -30.21 -5.28 22.97
CA LEU A 10 -29.16 -4.50 22.31
C LEU A 10 -27.97 -5.42 22.04
N ILE A 11 -27.59 -5.56 20.77
CA ILE A 11 -26.43 -6.33 20.36
C ILE A 11 -25.34 -5.37 19.90
N ASP A 12 -24.24 -5.36 20.63
CA ASP A 12 -23.01 -4.71 20.21
C ASP A 12 -22.35 -5.55 19.11
N VAL A 13 -22.39 -5.01 17.88
CA VAL A 13 -21.86 -5.67 16.70
C VAL A 13 -20.34 -5.74 16.74
N ASP A 14 -19.65 -4.68 17.19
CA ASP A 14 -18.20 -4.65 17.27
C ASP A 14 -17.69 -5.71 18.25
N ALA A 15 -18.28 -5.79 19.45
CA ALA A 15 -17.90 -6.79 20.46
C ALA A 15 -18.17 -8.23 19.97
N ARG A 16 -19.26 -8.45 19.23
CA ARG A 16 -19.58 -9.76 18.65
C ARG A 16 -18.61 -10.14 17.54
N MET A 17 -18.29 -9.22 16.64
CA MET A 17 -17.32 -9.46 15.56
C MET A 17 -15.91 -9.71 16.11
N ASP A 18 -15.51 -9.01 17.16
CA ASP A 18 -14.21 -9.20 17.82
C ASP A 18 -14.09 -10.57 18.53
N ALA A 19 -15.19 -11.08 19.08
CA ALA A 19 -15.23 -12.41 19.68
C ALA A 19 -15.33 -13.56 18.66
N ALA A 20 -15.74 -13.27 17.41
CA ALA A 20 -16.01 -14.28 16.42
C ALA A 20 -14.70 -14.96 15.93
N PRO A 21 -14.73 -16.27 15.62
CA PRO A 21 -13.62 -16.94 14.92
C PRO A 21 -13.49 -16.43 13.49
N ILE A 22 -12.33 -16.63 12.89
CA ILE A 22 -12.11 -16.34 11.47
C ILE A 22 -12.99 -17.30 10.66
N SER A 23 -14.01 -16.75 10.01
CA SER A 23 -14.96 -17.52 9.21
C SER A 23 -14.48 -17.68 7.76
N PRO A 24 -14.92 -18.71 7.01
CA PRO A 24 -14.66 -18.84 5.58
C PRO A 24 -15.16 -17.62 4.78
N PHE A 25 -16.25 -17.00 5.23
CA PHE A 25 -16.77 -15.78 4.63
C PHE A 25 -15.80 -14.60 4.76
N LEU A 26 -15.20 -14.40 5.94
CA LEU A 26 -14.16 -13.39 6.15
C LEU A 26 -12.94 -13.67 5.26
N LEU A 27 -12.51 -14.93 5.16
CA LEU A 27 -11.39 -15.30 4.28
C LEU A 27 -11.72 -15.02 2.81
N THR A 28 -12.96 -15.24 2.36
CA THR A 28 -13.40 -14.89 1.01
C THR A 28 -13.27 -13.38 0.76
N ILE A 29 -13.71 -12.54 1.72
CA ILE A 29 -13.56 -11.07 1.61
C ILE A 29 -12.08 -10.69 1.50
N VAL A 30 -11.24 -11.23 2.39
CA VAL A 30 -9.78 -10.96 2.39
C VAL A 30 -9.16 -11.40 1.07
N MET A 31 -9.54 -12.58 0.53
CA MET A 31 -9.02 -13.08 -0.73
C MET A 31 -9.45 -12.21 -1.92
N LEU A 32 -10.72 -11.80 -1.99
CA LEU A 32 -11.21 -10.90 -3.05
C LEU A 32 -10.47 -9.55 -3.01
N CYS A 33 -10.28 -8.98 -1.82
CA CYS A 33 -9.52 -7.75 -1.63
C CYS A 33 -8.03 -7.94 -1.97
N ALA A 34 -7.46 -9.10 -1.65
CA ALA A 34 -6.09 -9.46 -2.00
C ALA A 34 -5.89 -9.57 -3.52
N LEU A 35 -6.87 -10.11 -4.25
CA LEU A 35 -6.83 -10.15 -5.71
C LEU A 35 -6.87 -8.74 -6.33
N VAL A 36 -7.67 -7.82 -5.76
CA VAL A 36 -7.65 -6.41 -6.20
C VAL A 36 -6.25 -5.80 -5.98
N ALA A 37 -5.65 -6.01 -4.81
CA ALA A 37 -4.31 -5.50 -4.50
C ALA A 37 -3.22 -6.16 -5.38
N LEU A 38 -3.36 -7.43 -5.73
CA LEU A 38 -2.44 -8.14 -6.62
C LEU A 38 -2.47 -7.54 -8.03
N LEU A 39 -3.67 -7.29 -8.57
CA LEU A 39 -3.82 -6.69 -9.91
C LEU A 39 -3.37 -5.23 -9.93
N ASP A 40 -3.55 -4.49 -8.83
CA ASP A 40 -2.97 -3.16 -8.64
C ASP A 40 -1.44 -3.21 -8.72
N GLY A 41 -0.81 -4.12 -7.98
CA GLY A 41 0.64 -4.30 -8.02
C GLY A 41 1.16 -4.71 -9.40
N PHE A 42 0.42 -5.56 -10.12
CA PHE A 42 0.74 -5.90 -11.51
C PHE A 42 0.73 -4.68 -12.42
N ASP A 43 -0.36 -3.91 -12.46
CA ASP A 43 -0.50 -2.76 -13.38
C ASP A 43 0.49 -1.64 -13.03
N THR A 44 0.71 -1.37 -11.74
CA THR A 44 1.68 -0.37 -11.26
C THR A 44 3.08 -0.68 -11.74
N LEU A 45 3.48 -1.95 -11.82
CA LEU A 45 4.80 -2.36 -12.28
C LEU A 45 4.85 -2.60 -13.79
N ALA A 46 3.74 -2.94 -14.42
CA ALA A 46 3.67 -3.19 -15.86
C ALA A 46 4.20 -2.02 -16.69
N ILE A 47 3.81 -0.78 -16.35
CA ILE A 47 4.31 0.40 -17.07
C ILE A 47 5.84 0.56 -16.97
N THR A 48 6.46 0.16 -15.86
CA THR A 48 7.92 0.25 -15.68
C THR A 48 8.65 -0.78 -16.52
N TYR A 49 8.07 -1.95 -16.73
CA TYR A 49 8.62 -3.01 -17.60
C TYR A 49 8.48 -2.68 -19.08
N VAL A 50 7.38 -2.01 -19.44
CA VAL A 50 7.05 -1.66 -20.81
C VAL A 50 7.72 -0.35 -21.27
N ALA A 51 8.05 0.55 -20.35
CA ALA A 51 8.60 1.87 -20.62
C ALA A 51 9.80 1.86 -21.60
N PRO A 52 10.84 1.01 -21.44
CA PRO A 52 11.97 1.00 -22.37
C PRO A 52 11.58 0.54 -23.78
N VAL A 53 10.55 -0.32 -23.92
CA VAL A 53 10.06 -0.79 -25.20
C VAL A 53 9.28 0.31 -25.92
N ILE A 54 8.41 1.02 -25.20
CA ILE A 54 7.67 2.18 -25.75
C ILE A 54 8.65 3.31 -26.13
N ALA A 55 9.64 3.61 -25.26
CA ALA A 55 10.66 4.62 -25.55
C ALA A 55 11.34 4.35 -26.90
N LYS A 56 11.74 3.09 -27.13
CA LYS A 56 12.35 2.68 -28.40
C LYS A 56 11.36 2.75 -29.56
N ALA A 57 10.13 2.27 -29.39
CA ALA A 57 9.13 2.23 -30.45
C ALA A 57 8.68 3.62 -30.90
N TRP A 58 8.57 4.57 -29.98
CA TRP A 58 8.15 5.94 -30.28
C TRP A 58 9.31 6.93 -30.41
N GLN A 59 10.56 6.44 -30.35
CA GLN A 59 11.79 7.26 -30.42
C GLN A 59 11.79 8.40 -29.38
N LEU A 60 11.25 8.13 -28.17
CA LEU A 60 11.17 9.10 -27.10
C LEU A 60 12.41 9.02 -26.20
N PRO A 61 12.92 10.16 -25.72
CA PRO A 61 13.91 10.19 -24.66
C PRO A 61 13.44 9.43 -23.43
N LYS A 62 14.33 8.66 -22.79
CA LYS A 62 13.98 7.83 -21.63
C LYS A 62 13.46 8.65 -20.45
N GLU A 63 14.01 9.83 -20.25
CA GLU A 63 13.65 10.80 -19.22
C GLU A 63 12.18 11.25 -19.27
N MET A 64 11.53 11.17 -20.43
CA MET A 64 10.10 11.50 -20.56
C MET A 64 9.18 10.54 -19.80
N PHE A 65 9.66 9.36 -19.39
CA PHE A 65 8.82 8.40 -18.66
C PHE A 65 8.63 8.74 -17.18
N GLY A 66 9.50 9.55 -16.57
CA GLY A 66 9.30 9.98 -15.19
C GLY A 66 7.99 10.72 -14.94
N PRO A 67 7.61 11.72 -15.76
CA PRO A 67 6.27 12.33 -15.69
C PRO A 67 5.12 11.32 -15.84
N VAL A 68 5.27 10.27 -16.67
CA VAL A 68 4.25 9.20 -16.83
C VAL A 68 4.11 8.40 -15.53
N PHE A 69 5.23 8.01 -14.91
CA PHE A 69 5.23 7.34 -13.61
C PHE A 69 4.68 8.26 -12.51
N ALA A 70 5.11 9.53 -12.48
CA ALA A 70 4.61 10.51 -11.51
C ALA A 70 3.10 10.75 -11.64
N ALA A 71 2.58 10.83 -12.86
CA ALA A 71 1.15 10.99 -13.14
C ALA A 71 0.33 9.80 -12.61
N HIS A 72 0.84 8.58 -12.73
CA HIS A 72 0.22 7.39 -12.15
C HIS A 72 0.11 7.50 -10.61
N TYR A 73 1.19 7.83 -9.91
CA TYR A 73 1.16 7.97 -8.44
C TYR A 73 0.35 9.18 -7.98
N ALA A 74 0.36 10.28 -8.73
CA ALA A 74 -0.49 11.44 -8.46
C ALA A 74 -1.97 11.08 -8.63
N GLY A 75 -2.31 10.36 -9.71
CA GLY A 75 -3.63 9.80 -9.92
C GLY A 75 -4.07 8.92 -8.74
N ALA A 76 -3.20 8.02 -8.27
CA ALA A 76 -3.50 7.15 -7.13
C ALA A 76 -3.73 7.94 -5.83
N ALA A 77 -3.00 9.03 -5.60
CA ALA A 77 -3.23 9.89 -4.45
C ALA A 77 -4.58 10.59 -4.53
N ILE A 78 -4.94 11.12 -5.70
CA ILE A 78 -6.25 11.77 -5.97
C ILE A 78 -7.38 10.74 -5.85
N GLY A 79 -7.21 9.56 -6.45
CA GLY A 79 -8.20 8.50 -6.46
C GLY A 79 -8.53 7.97 -5.06
N ALA A 80 -7.53 7.84 -4.18
CA ALA A 80 -7.76 7.44 -2.80
C ALA A 80 -8.66 8.46 -2.05
N GLY A 81 -8.49 9.75 -2.31
CA GLY A 81 -9.35 10.80 -1.75
C GLY A 81 -10.77 10.77 -2.35
N LEU A 82 -10.87 10.75 -3.68
CA LEU A 82 -12.16 10.78 -4.39
C LEU A 82 -13.01 9.55 -4.06
N PHE A 83 -12.45 8.34 -4.17
CA PHE A 83 -13.17 7.11 -3.86
C PHE A 83 -13.36 6.88 -2.36
N GLY A 84 -12.53 7.52 -1.50
CA GLY A 84 -12.80 7.58 -0.07
C GLY A 84 -14.09 8.35 0.23
N LEU A 85 -14.23 9.56 -0.31
CA LEU A 85 -15.46 10.37 -0.19
C LEU A 85 -16.67 9.67 -0.81
N PHE A 86 -16.48 9.03 -1.97
CA PHE A 86 -17.52 8.22 -2.61
C PHE A 86 -17.96 7.06 -1.70
N ALA A 87 -17.01 6.36 -1.07
CA ALA A 87 -17.29 5.25 -0.18
C ALA A 87 -18.04 5.68 1.10
N ASP A 88 -17.76 6.85 1.63
CA ASP A 88 -18.47 7.39 2.79
C ASP A 88 -19.92 7.73 2.46
N ARG A 89 -20.22 8.07 1.19
CA ARG A 89 -21.57 8.39 0.74
C ARG A 89 -22.35 7.17 0.25
N PHE A 90 -21.73 6.27 -0.49
CA PHE A 90 -22.40 5.18 -1.22
C PHE A 90 -22.05 3.78 -0.71
N GLY A 91 -21.05 3.64 0.15
CA GLY A 91 -20.59 2.36 0.70
C GLY A 91 -19.25 1.90 0.14
N ARG A 92 -18.63 0.95 0.84
CA ARG A 92 -17.31 0.41 0.47
C ARG A 92 -17.38 -0.46 -0.79
N ARG A 93 -18.42 -1.29 -0.90
CA ARG A 93 -18.61 -2.21 -2.02
C ARG A 93 -18.71 -1.48 -3.36
N PRO A 94 -19.62 -0.52 -3.60
CA PRO A 94 -19.67 0.21 -4.88
C PRO A 94 -18.38 1.00 -5.13
N ALA A 95 -17.73 1.55 -4.10
CA ALA A 95 -16.47 2.25 -4.27
C ALA A 95 -15.37 1.35 -4.82
N ILE A 96 -15.22 0.13 -4.28
CA ILE A 96 -14.25 -0.87 -4.78
C ILE A 96 -14.58 -1.28 -6.22
N ILE A 97 -15.85 -1.56 -6.52
CA ILE A 97 -16.29 -1.99 -7.85
C ILE A 97 -16.01 -0.90 -8.89
N TRP A 98 -16.44 0.35 -8.64
CA TRP A 98 -16.22 1.46 -9.56
C TRP A 98 -14.74 1.83 -9.72
N ALA A 99 -13.97 1.80 -8.63
CA ALA A 99 -12.53 2.03 -8.69
C ALA A 99 -11.82 0.94 -9.52
N THR A 100 -12.20 -0.34 -9.32
CA THR A 100 -11.69 -1.47 -10.11
C THR A 100 -12.09 -1.33 -11.59
N ALA A 101 -13.33 -0.95 -11.89
CA ALA A 101 -13.79 -0.66 -13.24
C ALA A 101 -12.97 0.46 -13.90
N THR A 102 -12.72 1.53 -13.16
CA THR A 102 -11.96 2.69 -13.65
C THR A 102 -10.56 2.27 -14.09
N PHE A 103 -9.79 1.58 -13.23
CA PHE A 103 -8.44 1.20 -13.65
C PHE A 103 -8.45 0.11 -14.73
N ALA A 104 -9.39 -0.83 -14.72
CA ALA A 104 -9.51 -1.85 -15.75
C ALA A 104 -9.74 -1.23 -17.13
N VAL A 105 -10.68 -0.28 -17.22
CA VAL A 105 -11.01 0.39 -18.48
C VAL A 105 -9.83 1.20 -19.00
N PHE A 106 -9.19 2.03 -18.15
CA PHE A 106 -8.07 2.85 -18.61
C PHE A 106 -6.81 2.02 -18.89
N ALA A 107 -6.61 0.87 -18.23
CA ALA A 107 -5.58 -0.09 -18.61
C ALA A 107 -5.84 -0.66 -20.01
N LEU A 108 -7.09 -1.07 -20.30
CA LEU A 108 -7.49 -1.56 -21.64
C LEU A 108 -7.41 -0.50 -22.75
N VAL A 109 -7.62 0.77 -22.43
CA VAL A 109 -7.49 1.87 -23.39
C VAL A 109 -6.03 2.27 -23.61
N THR A 110 -5.11 1.97 -22.67
CA THR A 110 -3.69 2.33 -22.79
C THR A 110 -3.02 1.84 -24.09
N PRO A 111 -3.27 0.63 -24.61
CA PRO A 111 -2.73 0.18 -25.90
C PRO A 111 -3.07 1.08 -27.09
N LEU A 112 -4.14 1.86 -27.01
CA LEU A 112 -4.58 2.78 -28.05
C LEU A 112 -3.84 4.14 -27.99
N SER A 113 -2.95 4.33 -27.02
CA SER A 113 -2.17 5.57 -26.93
C SER A 113 -1.24 5.74 -28.13
N GLN A 114 -1.27 6.93 -28.73
CA GLN A 114 -0.50 7.24 -29.95
C GLN A 114 0.70 8.16 -29.67
N GLY A 115 0.97 8.49 -28.40
CA GLY A 115 2.07 9.37 -28.04
C GLY A 115 2.12 9.65 -26.54
N PHE A 116 3.11 10.44 -26.16
CA PHE A 116 3.43 10.75 -24.77
C PHE A 116 2.24 11.27 -23.95
N VAL A 117 1.52 12.29 -24.47
CA VAL A 117 0.43 12.94 -23.71
C VAL A 117 -0.72 11.98 -23.45
N SER A 118 -1.12 11.20 -24.45
CA SER A 118 -2.19 10.19 -24.28
C SER A 118 -1.79 9.12 -23.26
N LEU A 119 -0.54 8.64 -23.29
CA LEU A 119 -0.05 7.68 -22.32
C LEU A 119 -0.05 8.27 -20.90
N LEU A 120 0.44 9.51 -20.74
CA LEU A 120 0.47 10.21 -19.45
C LEU A 120 -0.94 10.34 -18.84
N VAL A 121 -1.91 10.81 -19.63
CA VAL A 121 -3.30 10.98 -19.18
C VAL A 121 -3.92 9.63 -18.81
N LEU A 122 -3.74 8.62 -19.65
CA LEU A 122 -4.29 7.28 -19.39
C LEU A 122 -3.67 6.65 -18.14
N ARG A 123 -2.35 6.84 -17.89
CA ARG A 123 -1.71 6.37 -16.66
C ARG A 123 -2.18 7.12 -15.41
N ALA A 124 -2.42 8.44 -15.52
CA ALA A 124 -3.02 9.20 -14.42
C ALA A 124 -4.42 8.68 -14.07
N LEU A 125 -5.28 8.45 -15.08
CA LEU A 125 -6.65 7.94 -14.89
C LEU A 125 -6.66 6.48 -14.37
N THR A 126 -5.75 5.62 -14.86
CA THR A 126 -5.55 4.29 -14.28
C THR A 126 -5.17 4.41 -12.80
N GLY A 127 -4.24 5.30 -12.47
CA GLY A 127 -3.83 5.58 -11.09
C GLY A 127 -5.01 5.98 -10.21
N VAL A 128 -5.92 6.83 -10.68
CA VAL A 128 -7.14 7.22 -9.93
C VAL A 128 -7.96 6.01 -9.53
N GLY A 129 -8.15 5.06 -10.44
CA GLY A 129 -8.84 3.80 -10.12
C GLY A 129 -8.09 2.96 -9.08
N LEU A 130 -6.79 2.76 -9.27
CA LEU A 130 -5.96 1.93 -8.40
C LEU A 130 -5.90 2.48 -6.97
N GLY A 131 -5.61 3.78 -6.79
CA GLY A 131 -5.58 4.39 -5.47
C GLY A 131 -6.93 4.34 -4.75
N GLY A 132 -8.03 4.48 -5.51
CA GLY A 132 -9.40 4.32 -5.01
C GLY A 132 -9.70 2.90 -4.55
N ALA A 133 -9.33 1.91 -5.35
CA ALA A 133 -9.54 0.49 -5.03
C ALA A 133 -8.75 0.09 -3.77
N LEU A 134 -7.43 0.35 -3.75
CA LEU A 134 -6.55 -0.09 -2.66
C LEU A 134 -6.96 0.50 -1.30
N SER A 135 -7.29 1.79 -1.24
CA SER A 135 -7.71 2.43 0.01
C SER A 135 -9.00 1.82 0.57
N ASN A 136 -9.95 1.49 -0.30
CA ASN A 136 -11.24 0.94 0.10
C ASN A 136 -11.19 -0.56 0.44
N VAL A 137 -10.33 -1.36 -0.21
CA VAL A 137 -10.14 -2.77 0.19
C VAL A 137 -9.47 -2.87 1.57
N ILE A 138 -8.50 -2.00 1.87
CA ILE A 138 -7.89 -1.91 3.21
C ILE A 138 -8.97 -1.57 4.26
N ALA A 139 -9.81 -0.58 3.98
CA ALA A 139 -10.89 -0.19 4.88
C ALA A 139 -11.87 -1.35 5.10
N LEU A 140 -12.35 -1.98 4.01
CA LEU A 140 -13.31 -3.08 4.10
C LEU A 140 -12.77 -4.26 4.91
N VAL A 141 -11.54 -4.72 4.65
CA VAL A 141 -10.92 -5.81 5.41
C VAL A 141 -10.78 -5.42 6.89
N SER A 142 -10.38 -4.17 7.18
CA SER A 142 -10.24 -3.70 8.57
C SER A 142 -11.55 -3.63 9.32
N GLU A 143 -12.67 -3.37 8.62
CA GLU A 143 -14.02 -3.32 9.20
C GLU A 143 -14.60 -4.70 9.51
N TYR A 144 -14.22 -5.73 8.75
CA TYR A 144 -14.65 -7.11 8.96
C TYR A 144 -13.73 -7.91 9.89
N ALA A 145 -12.46 -7.54 9.98
CA ALA A 145 -11.48 -8.30 10.75
C ALA A 145 -11.63 -8.08 12.26
N PRO A 146 -11.66 -9.16 13.08
CA PRO A 146 -11.58 -9.08 14.52
C PRO A 146 -10.33 -8.30 14.95
N SER A 147 -10.43 -7.49 16.03
CA SER A 147 -9.34 -6.62 16.49
C SER A 147 -8.03 -7.39 16.74
N ARG A 148 -8.13 -8.63 17.28
CA ARG A 148 -6.97 -9.52 17.52
C ARG A 148 -6.20 -9.96 16.27
N SER A 149 -6.87 -10.02 15.10
CA SER A 149 -6.27 -10.49 13.83
C SER A 149 -6.31 -9.43 12.71
N ARG A 150 -6.82 -8.24 12.99
CA ARG A 150 -7.00 -7.16 12.00
C ARG A 150 -5.70 -6.78 11.31
N ALA A 151 -4.65 -6.52 12.08
CA ALA A 151 -3.34 -6.18 11.53
C ALA A 151 -2.79 -7.29 10.63
N THR A 152 -2.90 -8.55 11.05
CA THR A 152 -2.43 -9.71 10.29
C THR A 152 -3.19 -9.86 8.97
N LEU A 153 -4.54 -9.78 8.99
CA LEU A 153 -5.36 -9.95 7.79
C LEU A 153 -5.18 -8.80 6.80
N VAL A 154 -5.10 -7.56 7.27
CA VAL A 154 -4.80 -6.39 6.42
C VAL A 154 -3.40 -6.49 5.83
N SER A 155 -2.40 -6.88 6.61
CA SER A 155 -1.04 -7.05 6.10
C SER A 155 -0.92 -8.19 5.10
N ALA A 156 -1.60 -9.33 5.35
CA ALA A 156 -1.63 -10.45 4.42
C ALA A 156 -2.30 -10.08 3.09
N MET A 157 -3.42 -9.34 3.16
CA MET A 157 -4.09 -8.78 1.98
C MET A 157 -3.17 -7.81 1.22
N TYR A 158 -2.52 -6.88 1.92
CA TYR A 158 -1.64 -5.89 1.30
C TYR A 158 -0.35 -6.50 0.72
N ALA A 159 0.15 -7.61 1.27
CA ALA A 159 1.29 -8.35 0.73
C ALA A 159 1.05 -8.90 -0.69
N SER A 160 -0.21 -8.96 -1.13
CA SER A 160 -0.55 -9.31 -2.51
C SER A 160 -0.16 -8.24 -3.53
N PHE A 161 -0.02 -6.96 -3.11
CA PHE A 161 0.44 -5.90 -4.00
C PHE A 161 1.87 -6.16 -4.55
N PRO A 162 2.92 -6.31 -3.74
CA PRO A 162 4.24 -6.67 -4.29
C PRO A 162 4.26 -8.04 -4.96
N LEU A 163 3.39 -8.99 -4.56
CA LEU A 163 3.25 -10.28 -5.24
C LEU A 163 2.77 -10.12 -6.67
N GLY A 164 1.92 -9.12 -6.95
CA GLY A 164 1.54 -8.72 -8.30
C GLY A 164 2.75 -8.40 -9.18
N GLY A 165 3.76 -7.73 -8.64
CA GLY A 165 5.02 -7.46 -9.33
C GLY A 165 5.90 -8.70 -9.53
N VAL A 166 5.95 -9.58 -8.54
CA VAL A 166 6.71 -10.84 -8.62
C VAL A 166 6.16 -11.75 -9.72
N ILE A 167 4.84 -11.86 -9.82
CA ILE A 167 4.17 -12.64 -10.88
C ILE A 167 4.20 -11.87 -12.21
N GLY A 168 3.97 -10.56 -12.13
CA GLY A 168 3.90 -9.68 -13.29
C GLY A 168 5.20 -9.54 -14.04
N GLY A 169 6.35 -9.60 -13.37
CA GLY A 169 7.66 -9.53 -14.01
C GLY A 169 7.88 -10.64 -15.05
N PRO A 170 7.89 -11.91 -14.66
CA PRO A 170 8.03 -13.02 -15.60
C PRO A 170 6.94 -13.05 -16.68
N LEU A 171 5.69 -12.76 -16.31
CA LEU A 171 4.59 -12.68 -17.28
C LEU A 171 4.82 -11.56 -18.30
N SER A 172 5.19 -10.37 -17.86
CA SER A 172 5.49 -9.24 -18.74
C SER A 172 6.70 -9.52 -19.62
N ALA A 173 7.75 -10.14 -19.09
CA ALA A 173 8.93 -10.52 -19.88
C ALA A 173 8.56 -11.48 -21.03
N TYR A 174 7.74 -12.50 -20.74
CA TYR A 174 7.25 -13.44 -21.72
C TYR A 174 6.37 -12.77 -22.79
N VAL A 175 5.39 -11.96 -22.33
CA VAL A 175 4.43 -11.27 -23.22
C VAL A 175 5.14 -10.26 -24.11
N LEU A 176 6.08 -9.49 -23.58
CA LEU A 176 6.87 -8.52 -24.36
C LEU A 176 7.71 -9.17 -25.45
N ALA A 177 8.25 -10.35 -25.20
CA ALA A 177 9.04 -11.08 -26.18
C ALA A 177 8.22 -11.63 -27.37
N HIS A 178 6.93 -11.93 -27.18
CA HIS A 178 6.11 -12.66 -28.16
C HIS A 178 4.95 -11.84 -28.74
N HIS A 179 4.38 -10.89 -27.97
CA HIS A 179 3.11 -10.23 -28.30
C HIS A 179 3.17 -8.70 -28.26
N GLY A 180 4.35 -8.13 -27.91
CA GLY A 180 4.52 -6.69 -27.82
C GLY A 180 3.95 -6.07 -26.52
N TRP A 181 4.20 -4.75 -26.36
CA TRP A 181 3.91 -4.04 -25.12
C TRP A 181 2.39 -3.85 -24.88
N GLN A 182 1.60 -3.76 -25.96
CA GLN A 182 0.15 -3.58 -25.87
C GLN A 182 -0.51 -4.76 -25.13
N ALA A 183 -0.05 -5.97 -25.37
CA ALA A 183 -0.61 -7.19 -24.78
C ALA A 183 -0.46 -7.21 -23.24
N VAL A 184 0.57 -6.59 -22.68
CA VAL A 184 0.75 -6.48 -21.23
C VAL A 184 -0.40 -5.70 -20.60
N PHE A 185 -0.79 -4.57 -21.20
CA PHE A 185 -1.91 -3.77 -20.72
C PHE A 185 -3.28 -4.38 -21.00
N ILE A 186 -3.41 -5.13 -22.10
CA ILE A 186 -4.64 -5.89 -22.38
C ILE A 186 -4.89 -6.93 -21.29
N ILE A 187 -3.86 -7.69 -20.91
CA ILE A 187 -3.95 -8.65 -19.80
C ILE A 187 -4.21 -7.91 -18.48
N GLY A 188 -3.48 -6.82 -18.23
CA GLY A 188 -3.62 -5.97 -17.05
C GLY A 188 -4.99 -5.32 -16.92
N GLY A 189 -5.76 -5.18 -18.00
CA GLY A 189 -7.10 -4.62 -17.97
C GLY A 189 -8.20 -5.69 -17.99
N ILE A 190 -8.02 -6.81 -18.74
CA ILE A 190 -9.01 -7.91 -18.77
C ILE A 190 -9.12 -8.57 -17.39
N ALA A 191 -7.99 -8.84 -16.73
CA ALA A 191 -8.00 -9.53 -15.44
C ALA A 191 -8.79 -8.77 -14.35
N PRO A 192 -8.62 -7.46 -14.12
CA PRO A 192 -9.45 -6.74 -13.18
C PRO A 192 -10.89 -6.54 -13.66
N LEU A 193 -11.17 -6.54 -14.96
CA LEU A 193 -12.53 -6.50 -15.47
C LEU A 193 -13.30 -7.79 -15.11
N VAL A 194 -12.66 -8.93 -15.28
CA VAL A 194 -13.20 -10.24 -14.84
C VAL A 194 -13.37 -10.25 -13.32
N LEU A 195 -12.36 -9.76 -12.57
CA LEU A 195 -12.48 -9.66 -11.12
C LEU A 195 -13.62 -8.73 -10.70
N MET A 196 -13.84 -7.61 -11.39
CA MET A 196 -14.96 -6.71 -11.13
C MET A 196 -16.31 -7.44 -11.20
N VAL A 197 -16.51 -8.31 -12.20
CA VAL A 197 -17.72 -9.13 -12.29
C VAL A 197 -17.86 -10.04 -11.06
N VAL A 198 -16.79 -10.68 -10.63
CA VAL A 198 -16.78 -11.50 -9.40
C VAL A 198 -17.12 -10.66 -8.17
N LEU A 199 -16.54 -9.45 -8.05
CA LEU A 199 -16.82 -8.54 -6.94
C LEU A 199 -18.30 -8.12 -6.89
N ILE A 200 -18.95 -7.90 -8.05
CA ILE A 200 -20.37 -7.55 -8.10
C ILE A 200 -21.24 -8.65 -7.44
N PHE A 201 -20.91 -9.92 -7.60
CA PHE A 201 -21.71 -11.02 -7.05
C PHE A 201 -21.28 -11.46 -5.65
N MET A 202 -20.00 -11.33 -5.31
CA MET A 202 -19.45 -11.96 -4.10
C MET A 202 -19.06 -10.97 -3.01
N LEU A 203 -18.70 -9.71 -3.34
CA LEU A 203 -18.24 -8.74 -2.35
C LEU A 203 -19.43 -8.19 -1.53
N PRO A 204 -19.45 -8.32 -0.21
CA PRO A 204 -20.48 -7.76 0.62
C PRO A 204 -20.26 -6.27 0.89
N GLU A 205 -21.30 -5.57 1.32
CA GLU A 205 -21.17 -4.20 1.85
C GLU A 205 -20.66 -4.24 3.30
N SER A 206 -20.07 -3.12 3.73
CA SER A 206 -19.64 -2.96 5.12
C SER A 206 -20.80 -2.99 6.10
N VAL A 207 -20.68 -3.81 7.15
CA VAL A 207 -21.66 -3.86 8.24
C VAL A 207 -21.76 -2.49 8.93
N ARG A 208 -20.62 -1.83 9.16
CA ARG A 208 -20.57 -0.50 9.79
C ARG A 208 -21.26 0.56 8.94
N PHE A 209 -21.10 0.51 7.62
CA PHE A 209 -21.77 1.43 6.70
C PHE A 209 -23.29 1.21 6.72
N LEU A 210 -23.77 -0.03 6.66
CA LEU A 210 -25.20 -0.35 6.74
C LEU A 210 -25.82 0.16 8.03
N MET A 211 -25.16 -0.04 9.16
CA MET A 211 -25.62 0.46 10.46
C MET A 211 -25.63 1.99 10.52
N ALA A 212 -24.60 2.66 10.01
CA ALA A 212 -24.52 4.13 9.96
C ALA A 212 -25.60 4.76 9.09
N ARG A 213 -26.19 3.99 8.16
CA ARG A 213 -27.30 4.38 7.28
C ARG A 213 -28.66 3.91 7.77
N ASN A 214 -28.74 3.35 9.00
CA ASN A 214 -29.97 2.79 9.55
C ASN A 214 -30.63 1.78 8.60
N ALA A 215 -29.82 0.92 7.97
CA ALA A 215 -30.33 -0.15 7.13
C ALA A 215 -31.26 -1.09 7.93
N PRO A 216 -32.23 -1.75 7.29
CA PRO A 216 -33.14 -2.69 7.96
C PRO A 216 -32.38 -3.74 8.77
N ALA A 217 -32.82 -4.01 9.99
CA ALA A 217 -32.17 -4.96 10.91
C ALA A 217 -31.99 -6.35 10.28
N GLU A 218 -32.89 -6.74 9.39
CA GLU A 218 -32.82 -8.00 8.64
C GLU A 218 -31.60 -8.09 7.71
N GLN A 219 -31.25 -6.99 7.04
CA GLN A 219 -30.06 -6.94 6.17
C GLN A 219 -28.77 -7.07 7.00
N VAL A 220 -28.72 -6.37 8.14
CA VAL A 220 -27.57 -6.45 9.07
C VAL A 220 -27.48 -7.86 9.65
N ALA A 221 -28.59 -8.44 10.10
CA ALA A 221 -28.65 -9.80 10.64
C ALA A 221 -28.22 -10.86 9.62
N ALA A 222 -28.69 -10.74 8.37
CA ALA A 222 -28.31 -11.66 7.29
C ALA A 222 -26.79 -11.64 7.03
N LEU A 223 -26.18 -10.46 7.07
CA LEU A 223 -24.75 -10.31 6.87
C LEU A 223 -23.94 -10.84 8.06
N LEU A 224 -24.37 -10.50 9.30
CA LEU A 224 -23.77 -11.01 10.53
C LEU A 224 -23.86 -12.55 10.64
N LYS A 225 -24.95 -13.15 10.17
CA LYS A 225 -25.10 -14.61 10.11
C LYS A 225 -24.08 -15.26 9.18
N ARG A 226 -23.72 -14.60 8.07
CA ARG A 226 -22.63 -15.06 7.18
C ARG A 226 -21.26 -14.96 7.83
N CYS A 227 -21.04 -13.88 8.62
CA CYS A 227 -19.79 -13.71 9.38
C CYS A 227 -19.66 -14.71 10.53
N MET A 228 -20.78 -15.00 11.20
CA MET A 228 -20.87 -15.80 12.43
C MET A 228 -22.00 -16.85 12.33
N PRO A 229 -21.79 -17.95 11.57
CA PRO A 229 -22.85 -18.94 11.32
C PRO A 229 -23.39 -19.62 12.60
N ALA A 230 -22.55 -19.72 13.64
CA ALA A 230 -22.91 -20.32 14.91
C ALA A 230 -23.74 -19.39 15.82
N ALA A 231 -23.79 -18.09 15.53
CA ALA A 231 -24.54 -17.13 16.34
C ALA A 231 -25.99 -17.01 15.87
N LYS A 232 -26.94 -16.95 16.82
CA LYS A 232 -28.35 -16.72 16.52
C LYS A 232 -28.59 -15.21 16.51
N PHE A 233 -29.13 -14.72 15.41
CA PHE A 233 -29.53 -13.31 15.19
C PHE A 233 -31.05 -13.31 14.93
N GLY A 234 -31.82 -12.62 15.80
CA GLY A 234 -33.26 -12.54 15.71
C GLY A 234 -33.78 -11.27 15.05
N SER A 235 -34.97 -11.33 14.46
CA SER A 235 -35.62 -10.18 13.80
C SER A 235 -36.10 -9.08 14.76
N GLY A 236 -36.07 -9.32 16.08
CA GLY A 236 -36.46 -8.36 17.13
C GLY A 236 -35.25 -7.73 17.86
N GLU A 237 -34.03 -7.96 17.41
CA GLU A 237 -32.83 -7.46 18.07
C GLU A 237 -32.46 -6.09 17.49
N ARG A 238 -32.02 -5.18 18.38
CA ARG A 238 -31.52 -3.86 17.98
C ARG A 238 -29.99 -3.88 17.94
N TYR A 239 -29.41 -3.68 16.77
CA TYR A 239 -27.97 -3.66 16.56
C TYR A 239 -27.41 -2.27 16.84
N VAL A 240 -26.32 -2.20 17.63
CA VAL A 240 -25.63 -0.95 17.97
C VAL A 240 -24.14 -1.11 17.72
N LEU A 241 -23.46 0.00 17.40
CA LEU A 241 -22.00 0.08 17.36
C LEU A 241 -21.52 0.64 18.70
N ALA A 242 -20.60 -0.04 19.38
CA ALA A 242 -20.04 0.42 20.65
C ALA A 242 -19.26 1.73 20.51
N GLN A 243 -18.62 1.93 19.37
CA GLN A 243 -17.93 3.18 19.08
C GLN A 243 -18.70 3.95 18.03
N PRO A 244 -19.17 5.18 18.33
CA PRO A 244 -19.69 6.04 17.29
C PRO A 244 -18.60 6.21 16.23
N VAL A 245 -19.00 6.13 14.95
CA VAL A 245 -18.09 6.42 13.84
C VAL A 245 -17.57 7.84 14.07
N VAL A 246 -16.34 7.96 14.56
CA VAL A 246 -15.71 9.27 14.80
C VAL A 246 -15.52 9.90 13.44
N ARG A 247 -16.48 10.74 13.07
CA ARG A 247 -16.39 11.56 11.87
C ARG A 247 -15.40 12.69 12.16
N GLY A 248 -14.23 12.61 11.59
CA GLY A 248 -13.22 13.64 11.63
C GLY A 248 -12.04 13.29 12.53
N GLY A 249 -10.85 13.23 11.93
CA GLY A 249 -9.57 13.19 12.65
C GLY A 249 -9.34 14.51 13.39
N GLN A 250 -8.47 14.49 14.39
CA GLN A 250 -8.03 15.71 15.08
C GLN A 250 -7.36 16.66 14.05
N PRO A 251 -7.47 17.99 14.24
CA PRO A 251 -6.84 18.94 13.33
C PRO A 251 -5.34 18.66 13.19
N LEU A 252 -4.82 18.79 11.96
CA LEU A 252 -3.38 18.63 11.67
C LEU A 252 -2.50 19.49 12.60
N SER A 253 -2.99 20.66 13.02
CA SER A 253 -2.27 21.54 13.95
C SER A 253 -1.84 20.84 15.24
N ARG A 254 -2.57 19.84 15.73
CA ARG A 254 -2.21 19.12 16.96
C ARG A 254 -0.96 18.27 16.83
N ILE A 255 -0.69 17.69 15.67
CA ILE A 255 0.53 16.92 15.46
C ILE A 255 1.75 17.81 15.19
N PHE A 256 1.53 19.09 14.91
CA PHE A 256 2.60 20.10 14.73
C PHE A 256 2.80 20.99 15.96
N SER A 257 2.19 20.67 17.10
CA SER A 257 2.34 21.41 18.34
C SER A 257 3.11 20.62 19.40
N GLY A 258 3.89 21.32 20.22
CA GLY A 258 4.57 20.77 21.40
C GLY A 258 5.46 19.56 21.10
N ALA A 259 5.30 18.51 21.91
CA ALA A 259 6.13 17.30 21.86
C ALA A 259 5.96 16.46 20.56
N HIS A 260 4.88 16.68 19.78
CA HIS A 260 4.60 15.88 18.59
C HIS A 260 5.28 16.42 17.33
N LEU A 261 5.62 17.74 17.28
CA LEU A 261 6.24 18.37 16.11
C LEU A 261 7.48 17.61 15.64
N ARG A 262 8.38 17.29 16.57
CA ARG A 262 9.62 16.58 16.26
C ARG A 262 9.34 15.22 15.58
N HIS A 263 8.44 14.43 16.14
CA HIS A 263 8.09 13.13 15.58
C HIS A 263 7.40 13.26 14.22
N SER A 264 6.51 14.22 14.06
CA SER A 264 5.78 14.45 12.79
C SER A 264 6.74 14.84 11.66
N VAL A 265 7.72 15.70 11.92
CA VAL A 265 8.72 16.10 10.93
C VAL A 265 9.66 14.94 10.61
N LEU A 266 10.23 14.29 11.65
CA LEU A 266 11.23 13.25 11.45
C LEU A 266 10.65 11.98 10.78
N LEU A 267 9.50 11.48 11.26
CA LEU A 267 8.89 10.27 10.69
C LEU A 267 8.24 10.55 9.34
N GLY A 268 7.67 11.74 9.16
CA GLY A 268 7.15 12.18 7.87
C GLY A 268 8.28 12.32 6.83
N GLY A 269 9.39 12.93 7.20
CA GLY A 269 10.58 13.05 6.34
C GLY A 269 11.19 11.69 6.01
N ALA A 270 11.29 10.79 6.98
CA ALA A 270 11.75 9.41 6.73
C ALA A 270 10.83 8.67 5.75
N SER A 271 9.51 8.78 5.91
CA SER A 271 8.53 8.16 5.00
C SER A 271 8.63 8.75 3.58
N PHE A 272 8.75 10.07 3.46
CA PHE A 272 8.94 10.74 2.18
C PHE A 272 10.18 10.21 1.45
N ILE A 273 11.34 10.25 2.11
CA ILE A 273 12.62 9.82 1.51
C ILE A 273 12.57 8.33 1.14
N THR A 274 12.06 7.50 2.03
CA THR A 274 12.01 6.05 1.79
C THR A 274 11.13 5.72 0.60
N GLN A 275 9.94 6.33 0.54
CA GLN A 275 9.02 6.08 -0.55
C GLN A 275 9.54 6.64 -1.87
N MET A 276 10.24 7.78 -1.82
CA MET A 276 10.95 8.34 -2.97
C MET A 276 11.98 7.35 -3.53
N ILE A 277 12.80 6.75 -2.67
CA ILE A 277 13.80 5.75 -3.08
C ILE A 277 13.14 4.50 -3.65
N ILE A 278 12.12 3.96 -2.98
CA ILE A 278 11.41 2.75 -3.42
C ILE A 278 10.85 2.96 -4.83
N ILE A 279 10.16 4.08 -5.05
CA ILE A 279 9.53 4.35 -6.34
C ILE A 279 10.56 4.69 -7.41
N TYR A 280 11.64 5.40 -7.07
CA TYR A 280 12.74 5.58 -7.99
C TYR A 280 13.29 4.22 -8.47
N ILE A 281 13.65 3.34 -7.55
CA ILE A 281 14.20 2.02 -7.89
C ILE A 281 13.22 1.21 -8.73
N ILE A 282 11.97 1.07 -8.29
CA ILE A 282 10.94 0.28 -8.98
C ILE A 282 10.67 0.81 -10.37
N SER A 283 10.56 2.13 -10.54
CA SER A 283 10.18 2.73 -11.82
C SER A 283 11.31 2.73 -12.85
N TRP A 284 12.54 2.88 -12.40
CA TRP A 284 13.67 3.12 -13.30
C TRP A 284 14.61 1.94 -13.46
N MET A 285 14.60 0.96 -12.54
CA MET A 285 15.54 -0.17 -12.58
C MET A 285 15.51 -0.93 -13.91
N PRO A 286 14.36 -1.31 -14.53
CA PRO A 286 14.37 -2.01 -15.80
C PRO A 286 15.06 -1.20 -16.90
N THR A 287 14.74 0.08 -17.01
CA THR A 287 15.30 1.00 -17.99
C THR A 287 16.81 1.21 -17.81
N LEU A 288 17.26 1.36 -16.56
CA LEU A 288 18.65 1.58 -16.21
C LEU A 288 19.50 0.33 -16.43
N LEU A 289 19.01 -0.85 -16.05
CA LEU A 289 19.73 -2.11 -16.25
C LEU A 289 19.85 -2.45 -17.74
N LEU A 290 18.78 -2.23 -18.52
CA LEU A 290 18.83 -2.37 -19.99
C LEU A 290 19.85 -1.42 -20.62
N ALA A 291 19.93 -0.17 -20.16
CA ALA A 291 20.90 0.81 -20.63
C ALA A 291 22.36 0.43 -20.28
N ASN A 292 22.57 -0.41 -19.28
CA ASN A 292 23.88 -0.90 -18.83
C ASN A 292 24.20 -2.33 -19.33
N GLY A 293 23.52 -2.79 -20.37
CA GLY A 293 23.90 -3.99 -21.13
C GLY A 293 23.19 -5.29 -20.76
N LEU A 294 22.23 -5.27 -19.79
CA LEU A 294 21.39 -6.43 -19.56
C LEU A 294 20.35 -6.54 -20.68
N ASP A 295 19.92 -7.77 -21.01
CA ASP A 295 18.77 -7.93 -21.87
C ASP A 295 17.46 -7.55 -21.14
N LEU A 296 16.39 -7.30 -21.91
CA LEU A 296 15.12 -6.84 -21.37
C LEU A 296 14.52 -7.82 -20.34
N SER A 297 14.60 -9.12 -20.64
CA SER A 297 14.06 -10.16 -19.74
C SER A 297 14.83 -10.18 -18.42
N GLN A 298 16.15 -10.13 -18.47
CA GLN A 298 17.00 -10.08 -17.26
C GLN A 298 16.73 -8.82 -16.43
N ALA A 299 16.61 -7.66 -17.07
CA ALA A 299 16.29 -6.41 -16.39
C ALA A 299 14.94 -6.46 -15.65
N ILE A 300 13.91 -7.02 -16.29
CA ILE A 300 12.58 -7.20 -15.70
C ILE A 300 12.63 -8.19 -14.53
N LEU A 301 13.24 -9.36 -14.71
CA LEU A 301 13.36 -10.37 -13.67
C LEU A 301 14.15 -9.88 -12.47
N THR A 302 15.24 -9.14 -12.70
CA THR A 302 16.01 -8.49 -11.64
C THR A 302 15.13 -7.50 -10.85
N SER A 303 14.32 -6.71 -11.55
CA SER A 303 13.40 -5.77 -10.89
C SER A 303 12.30 -6.49 -10.09
N ALA A 304 11.79 -7.63 -10.57
CA ALA A 304 10.85 -8.45 -9.83
C ALA A 304 11.47 -9.03 -8.53
N THR A 305 12.78 -9.28 -8.52
CA THR A 305 13.52 -9.73 -7.33
C THR A 305 13.49 -8.68 -6.20
N PHE A 306 13.46 -7.38 -6.52
CA PHE A 306 13.28 -6.31 -5.55
C PHE A 306 11.95 -6.45 -4.79
N SER A 307 10.86 -6.72 -5.50
CA SER A 307 9.53 -6.94 -4.91
C SER A 307 9.50 -8.20 -4.04
N LEU A 308 10.11 -9.29 -4.50
CA LEU A 308 10.22 -10.53 -3.73
C LEU A 308 11.02 -10.31 -2.45
N GLY A 309 12.17 -9.64 -2.54
CA GLY A 309 12.95 -9.21 -1.39
C GLY A 309 12.09 -8.41 -0.41
N GLY A 310 11.30 -7.44 -0.91
CA GLY A 310 10.40 -6.61 -0.12
C GLY A 310 9.37 -7.41 0.69
N ILE A 311 8.78 -8.46 0.10
CA ILE A 311 7.84 -9.35 0.81
C ILE A 311 8.56 -10.08 1.95
N VAL A 312 9.65 -10.76 1.65
CA VAL A 312 10.40 -11.54 2.64
C VAL A 312 10.96 -10.65 3.73
N GLY A 313 11.58 -9.53 3.36
CA GLY A 313 12.20 -8.60 4.30
C GLY A 313 11.18 -7.94 5.23
N SER A 314 10.00 -7.58 4.74
CA SER A 314 8.94 -6.98 5.59
C SER A 314 8.48 -7.94 6.68
N LEU A 315 8.33 -9.22 6.36
CA LEU A 315 7.92 -10.26 7.32
C LEU A 315 9.03 -10.57 8.34
N LEU A 316 10.28 -10.67 7.89
CA LEU A 316 11.42 -10.91 8.77
C LEU A 316 11.64 -9.72 9.71
N LEU A 317 11.60 -8.50 9.18
CA LEU A 317 11.80 -7.30 9.97
C LEU A 317 10.66 -7.09 10.98
N ALA A 318 9.42 -7.40 10.62
CA ALA A 318 8.30 -7.35 11.56
C ALA A 318 8.54 -8.22 12.78
N ARG A 319 9.02 -9.46 12.60
CA ARG A 319 9.37 -10.37 13.72
C ARG A 319 10.49 -9.83 14.61
N ILE A 320 11.48 -9.13 13.99
CA ILE A 320 12.58 -8.52 14.74
C ILE A 320 12.05 -7.31 15.52
N VAL A 321 11.21 -6.50 14.90
CA VAL A 321 10.56 -5.32 15.51
C VAL A 321 9.70 -5.74 16.71
N ASP A 322 8.93 -6.83 16.58
CA ASP A 322 8.09 -7.35 17.68
C ASP A 322 8.92 -7.77 18.91
N LYS A 323 10.11 -8.33 18.69
CA LYS A 323 10.99 -8.82 19.77
C LYS A 323 11.90 -7.74 20.36
N ALA A 324 12.47 -6.89 19.50
CA ALA A 324 13.52 -5.94 19.90
C ALA A 324 12.99 -4.48 20.02
N GLY A 325 11.70 -4.24 19.72
CA GLY A 325 11.11 -2.92 19.59
C GLY A 325 11.42 -2.27 18.25
N SER A 326 10.66 -1.22 17.90
CA SER A 326 10.65 -0.71 16.52
C SER A 326 11.86 0.16 16.17
N TRP A 327 12.32 0.99 17.10
CA TRP A 327 13.30 2.03 16.81
C TRP A 327 14.64 1.52 16.29
N TRP A 328 15.30 0.59 17.01
CA TRP A 328 16.63 0.10 16.67
C TRP A 328 16.64 -0.74 15.38
N PRO A 329 15.76 -1.74 15.21
CA PRO A 329 15.75 -2.53 13.99
C PRO A 329 15.49 -1.71 12.73
N LEU A 330 14.61 -0.70 12.80
CA LEU A 330 14.35 0.19 11.67
C LEU A 330 15.58 1.03 11.30
N THR A 331 16.25 1.60 12.30
CA THR A 331 17.48 2.39 12.07
C THR A 331 18.54 1.54 11.36
N VAL A 332 18.79 0.31 11.84
CA VAL A 332 19.75 -0.63 11.24
C VAL A 332 19.30 -1.05 9.84
N ALA A 333 18.02 -1.38 9.67
CA ALA A 333 17.48 -1.77 8.37
C ALA A 333 17.70 -0.69 7.30
N PHE A 334 17.44 0.58 7.62
CA PHE A 334 17.70 1.69 6.69
C PHE A 334 19.20 1.89 6.42
N ALA A 335 20.06 1.75 7.44
CA ALA A 335 21.50 1.90 7.28
C ALA A 335 22.10 0.78 6.40
N VAL A 336 21.67 -0.48 6.61
CA VAL A 336 22.12 -1.59 5.77
C VAL A 336 21.49 -1.54 4.37
N ALA A 337 20.24 -1.08 4.25
CA ALA A 337 19.61 -0.83 2.96
C ALA A 337 20.41 0.16 2.11
N ALA A 338 20.98 1.20 2.73
CA ALA A 338 21.81 2.17 2.03
C ALA A 338 23.02 1.53 1.35
N LEU A 339 23.69 0.60 2.03
CA LEU A 339 24.82 -0.15 1.46
C LEU A 339 24.36 -1.10 0.34
N ALA A 340 23.25 -1.81 0.55
CA ALA A 340 22.69 -2.71 -0.43
C ALA A 340 22.25 -1.96 -1.71
N ILE A 341 21.62 -0.78 -1.56
CA ILE A 341 21.23 0.08 -2.68
C ILE A 341 22.47 0.56 -3.44
N ALA A 342 23.50 1.06 -2.75
CA ALA A 342 24.73 1.49 -3.39
C ALA A 342 25.43 0.34 -4.16
N ALA A 343 25.37 -0.88 -3.62
CA ALA A 343 25.94 -2.07 -4.25
C ALA A 343 25.26 -2.43 -5.59
N ILE A 344 23.98 -2.12 -5.79
CA ILE A 344 23.28 -2.34 -7.08
C ILE A 344 24.02 -1.61 -8.21
N GLY A 345 24.47 -0.39 -7.97
CA GLY A 345 25.17 0.41 -8.97
C GLY A 345 26.57 -0.12 -9.33
N GLN A 346 27.18 -0.93 -8.48
CA GLN A 346 28.54 -1.47 -8.66
C GLN A 346 28.58 -2.86 -9.30
N ALA A 347 27.46 -3.56 -9.34
CA ALA A 347 27.39 -4.98 -9.70
C ALA A 347 26.67 -5.31 -11.04
N PRO A 348 26.60 -4.43 -12.06
CA PRO A 348 25.82 -4.72 -13.26
C PRO A 348 26.35 -5.91 -14.08
N SER A 349 27.64 -6.23 -13.99
CA SER A 349 28.29 -7.34 -14.72
C SER A 349 28.27 -8.68 -13.97
N ASP A 350 28.13 -8.69 -12.64
CA ASP A 350 27.99 -9.90 -11.83
C ASP A 350 26.50 -10.14 -11.51
N LYS A 351 25.90 -11.06 -12.24
CA LYS A 351 24.47 -11.39 -12.12
C LYS A 351 24.07 -11.83 -10.70
N LEU A 352 24.89 -12.63 -10.03
CA LEU A 352 24.57 -13.13 -8.70
C LEU A 352 24.67 -12.03 -7.64
N ALA A 353 25.74 -11.23 -7.70
CA ALA A 353 25.92 -10.08 -6.83
C ALA A 353 24.81 -9.05 -7.03
N LEU A 354 24.40 -8.78 -8.27
CA LEU A 354 23.30 -7.88 -8.60
C LEU A 354 21.96 -8.38 -8.00
N LEU A 355 21.61 -9.63 -8.23
CA LEU A 355 20.36 -10.22 -7.68
C LEU A 355 20.35 -10.19 -6.16
N ALA A 356 21.48 -10.53 -5.51
CA ALA A 356 21.61 -10.48 -4.05
C ALA A 356 21.47 -9.04 -3.51
N ALA A 357 22.13 -8.06 -4.14
CA ALA A 357 22.03 -6.66 -3.75
C ALA A 357 20.61 -6.13 -3.92
N VAL A 358 19.94 -6.44 -5.03
CA VAL A 358 18.56 -6.05 -5.32
C VAL A 358 17.58 -6.68 -4.34
N ALA A 359 17.70 -7.98 -4.05
CA ALA A 359 16.86 -8.68 -3.08
C ALA A 359 17.03 -8.11 -1.67
N LEU A 360 18.27 -7.87 -1.25
CA LEU A 360 18.59 -7.30 0.05
C LEU A 360 18.10 -5.84 0.18
N ALA A 361 18.34 -5.02 -0.84
CA ALA A 361 17.85 -3.65 -0.89
C ALA A 361 16.32 -3.60 -0.80
N GLY A 362 15.62 -4.40 -1.61
CA GLY A 362 14.15 -4.51 -1.55
C GLY A 362 13.67 -4.95 -0.18
N GLY A 363 14.28 -6.01 0.38
CA GLY A 363 13.93 -6.55 1.69
C GLY A 363 14.04 -5.54 2.82
N LEU A 364 15.14 -4.82 2.85
CA LEU A 364 15.41 -3.87 3.93
C LEU A 364 14.63 -2.56 3.77
N ILE A 365 14.62 -1.95 2.57
CA ILE A 365 14.00 -0.64 2.38
C ILE A 365 12.46 -0.72 2.42
N VAL A 366 11.87 -1.70 1.73
CA VAL A 366 10.42 -1.92 1.74
C VAL A 366 9.97 -2.43 3.09
N GLY A 367 10.74 -3.36 3.69
CA GLY A 367 10.48 -3.87 5.04
C GLY A 367 10.50 -2.74 6.08
N ALA A 368 11.47 -1.85 6.03
CA ALA A 368 11.55 -0.71 6.93
C ALA A 368 10.39 0.27 6.72
N GLN A 369 9.98 0.55 5.47
CA GLN A 369 8.84 1.42 5.16
C GLN A 369 7.52 0.88 5.72
N VAL A 370 7.26 -0.41 5.56
CA VAL A 370 6.05 -1.06 6.10
C VAL A 370 6.04 -0.95 7.64
N ASN A 371 7.15 -1.30 8.28
CA ASN A 371 7.26 -1.29 9.75
C ASN A 371 7.37 0.13 10.34
N LEU A 372 7.72 1.15 9.56
CA LEU A 372 7.70 2.55 9.96
C LEU A 372 6.28 3.00 10.35
N SER A 373 5.25 2.52 9.64
CA SER A 373 3.85 2.79 9.99
C SER A 373 3.48 2.19 11.36
N ALA A 374 3.96 0.99 11.67
CA ALA A 374 3.78 0.37 12.99
C ALA A 374 4.52 1.17 14.08
N TYR A 375 5.72 1.66 13.80
CA TYR A 375 6.45 2.54 14.73
C TYR A 375 5.69 3.84 15.00
N CYS A 376 5.11 4.48 13.99
CA CYS A 376 4.27 5.67 14.16
C CYS A 376 3.12 5.42 15.14
N ALA A 377 2.48 4.24 15.07
CA ALA A 377 1.39 3.87 15.99
C ALA A 377 1.83 3.77 17.46
N THR A 378 3.11 3.54 17.74
CA THR A 378 3.66 3.49 19.10
C THR A 378 4.11 4.86 19.62
N VAL A 379 4.43 5.78 18.72
CA VAL A 379 4.94 7.13 19.07
C VAL A 379 3.79 8.10 19.34
N TYR A 380 2.72 8.06 18.55
CA TYR A 380 1.59 8.97 18.71
C TYR A 380 0.60 8.47 19.78
N PRO A 381 0.14 9.37 20.70
CA PRO A 381 -0.96 9.08 21.61
C PRO A 381 -2.25 8.75 20.84
N THR A 382 -3.15 8.02 21.49
CA THR A 382 -4.38 7.50 20.86
C THR A 382 -5.22 8.60 20.20
N GLU A 383 -5.26 9.81 20.80
CA GLU A 383 -6.07 10.95 20.36
C GLU A 383 -5.63 11.50 18.99
N VAL A 384 -4.34 11.47 18.69
CA VAL A 384 -3.75 12.03 17.46
C VAL A 384 -3.13 10.97 16.55
N ARG A 385 -3.21 9.68 16.91
CA ARG A 385 -2.55 8.57 16.20
C ARG A 385 -3.01 8.47 14.75
N SER A 386 -4.31 8.55 14.49
CA SER A 386 -4.86 8.47 13.14
C SER A 386 -4.38 9.63 12.26
N THR A 387 -4.36 10.84 12.82
CA THR A 387 -3.88 12.04 12.14
C THR A 387 -2.38 11.97 11.86
N GLY A 388 -1.58 11.52 12.86
CA GLY A 388 -0.13 11.37 12.72
C GLY A 388 0.24 10.29 11.68
N LEU A 389 -0.45 9.14 11.70
CA LEU A 389 -0.26 8.09 10.71
C LEU A 389 -0.66 8.56 9.30
N GLY A 390 -1.81 9.26 9.18
CA GLY A 390 -2.26 9.85 7.92
C GLY A 390 -1.26 10.85 7.34
N TRP A 391 -0.63 11.68 8.19
CA TRP A 391 0.43 12.60 7.79
C TRP A 391 1.65 11.87 7.22
N VAL A 392 2.16 10.85 7.93
CA VAL A 392 3.33 10.08 7.51
C VAL A 392 3.08 9.34 6.19
N ILE A 393 1.89 8.73 6.03
CA ILE A 393 1.48 8.08 4.78
C ILE A 393 1.31 9.11 3.65
N GLY A 394 0.70 10.27 3.95
CA GLY A 394 0.50 11.35 2.98
C GLY A 394 1.82 11.88 2.42
N LEU A 395 2.80 12.14 3.30
CA LEU A 395 4.14 12.53 2.85
C LEU A 395 4.83 11.42 2.05
N GLY A 396 4.63 10.16 2.41
CA GLY A 396 5.11 9.04 1.61
C GLY A 396 4.55 9.06 0.17
N ARG A 397 3.27 9.41 -0.02
CA ARG A 397 2.69 9.55 -1.38
C ARG A 397 3.34 10.67 -2.19
N ILE A 398 3.64 11.81 -1.55
CA ILE A 398 4.40 12.89 -2.19
C ILE A 398 5.82 12.39 -2.54
N GLY A 399 6.46 11.63 -1.63
CA GLY A 399 7.73 10.96 -1.89
C GLY A 399 7.67 10.02 -3.10
N ALA A 400 6.59 9.27 -3.27
CA ALA A 400 6.39 8.39 -4.43
C ALA A 400 6.39 9.17 -5.77
N ILE A 401 5.63 10.27 -5.83
CA ILE A 401 5.60 11.16 -7.01
C ILE A 401 7.00 11.74 -7.28
N SER A 402 7.68 12.22 -6.23
CA SER A 402 9.02 12.78 -6.33
C SER A 402 10.05 11.74 -6.79
N GLY A 403 9.94 10.47 -6.35
CA GLY A 403 10.84 9.39 -6.75
C GLY A 403 10.80 9.09 -8.24
N ALA A 404 9.61 9.11 -8.84
CA ALA A 404 9.46 8.98 -10.28
C ALA A 404 10.18 10.11 -11.04
N LEU A 405 10.10 11.35 -10.54
CA LEU A 405 10.72 12.53 -11.16
C LEU A 405 12.23 12.63 -10.90
N VAL A 406 12.71 12.17 -9.74
CA VAL A 406 14.16 12.12 -9.41
C VAL A 406 14.90 11.27 -10.43
N GLY A 407 14.33 10.14 -10.85
CA GLY A 407 14.94 9.33 -11.91
C GLY A 407 15.02 10.06 -13.26
N THR A 408 14.02 10.88 -13.61
CA THR A 408 14.09 11.78 -14.76
C THR A 408 15.33 12.69 -14.68
N ALA A 409 15.52 13.35 -13.53
CA ALA A 409 16.65 14.25 -13.32
C ALA A 409 17.99 13.51 -13.41
N PHE A 410 18.09 12.32 -12.83
CA PHE A 410 19.31 11.51 -12.89
C PHE A 410 19.66 11.08 -14.32
N VAL A 411 18.67 10.66 -15.10
CA VAL A 411 18.88 10.28 -16.51
C VAL A 411 19.22 11.49 -17.37
N ALA A 412 18.49 12.60 -17.20
CA ALA A 412 18.70 13.83 -17.97
C ALA A 412 20.08 14.48 -17.71
N THR A 413 20.62 14.36 -16.49
CA THR A 413 21.96 14.86 -16.14
C THR A 413 23.09 13.94 -16.57
N GLY A 414 22.79 12.76 -17.14
CA GLY A 414 23.81 11.79 -17.58
C GLY A 414 24.57 11.13 -16.43
N LEU A 415 24.03 11.16 -15.20
CA LEU A 415 24.64 10.47 -14.07
C LEU A 415 24.79 8.97 -14.35
N THR A 416 25.99 8.44 -14.07
CA THR A 416 26.23 7.00 -14.25
C THR A 416 25.48 6.17 -13.21
N LEU A 417 25.23 4.90 -13.55
CA LEU A 417 24.49 3.98 -12.68
C LEU A 417 25.06 3.93 -11.24
N PRO A 418 26.38 3.81 -11.02
CA PRO A 418 26.96 3.82 -9.67
C PRO A 418 26.59 5.07 -8.86
N TRP A 419 26.64 6.25 -9.47
CA TRP A 419 26.31 7.49 -8.79
C TRP A 419 24.83 7.62 -8.45
N GLN A 420 23.93 7.18 -9.34
CA GLN A 420 22.50 7.20 -9.10
C GLN A 420 22.11 6.35 -7.89
N TYR A 421 22.67 5.14 -7.80
CA TYR A 421 22.41 4.26 -6.65
C TYR A 421 23.17 4.68 -5.38
N ALA A 422 24.36 5.26 -5.51
CA ALA A 422 25.08 5.81 -4.35
C ALA A 422 24.33 6.99 -3.71
N LEU A 423 23.78 7.92 -4.51
CA LEU A 423 22.95 9.01 -4.02
C LEU A 423 21.65 8.50 -3.37
N SER A 424 21.03 7.49 -3.95
CA SER A 424 19.85 6.83 -3.37
C SER A 424 20.18 6.14 -2.05
N GLY A 425 21.36 5.51 -1.96
CA GLY A 425 21.88 4.95 -0.70
C GLY A 425 22.15 6.03 0.36
N ALA A 426 22.77 7.15 -0.04
CA ALA A 426 22.96 8.29 0.86
C ALA A 426 21.63 8.84 1.40
N ALA A 427 20.60 8.93 0.55
CA ALA A 427 19.26 9.31 0.98
C ALA A 427 18.66 8.28 1.99
N ALA A 428 18.92 6.99 1.82
CA ALA A 428 18.50 5.96 2.78
C ALA A 428 19.22 6.12 4.14
N LEU A 429 20.48 6.54 4.16
CA LEU A 429 21.20 6.91 5.41
C LEU A 429 20.54 8.11 6.10
N VAL A 430 20.08 9.10 5.33
CA VAL A 430 19.32 10.22 5.91
C VAL A 430 18.02 9.70 6.54
N ALA A 431 17.30 8.79 5.92
CA ALA A 431 16.12 8.18 6.51
C ALA A 431 16.47 7.41 7.82
N ALA A 432 17.60 6.69 7.86
CA ALA A 432 18.10 6.05 9.07
C ALA A 432 18.34 7.03 10.19
N LEU A 433 18.99 8.18 9.89
CA LEU A 433 19.26 9.25 10.85
C LEU A 433 17.99 9.91 11.37
N LEU A 434 16.99 10.15 10.50
CA LEU A 434 15.69 10.70 10.89
C LEU A 434 14.95 9.76 11.84
N VAL A 435 14.93 8.45 11.55
CA VAL A 435 14.31 7.44 12.43
C VAL A 435 15.09 7.31 13.73
N HIS A 436 16.41 7.35 13.67
CA HIS A 436 17.26 7.37 14.87
C HIS A 436 16.97 8.58 15.75
N ALA A 437 16.89 9.76 15.16
CA ALA A 437 16.57 11.00 15.87
C ALA A 437 15.13 11.02 16.41
N ALA A 438 14.21 10.27 15.82
CA ALA A 438 12.83 10.15 16.29
C ALA A 438 12.67 9.27 17.55
N ARG A 439 13.77 8.81 18.16
CA ARG A 439 13.74 8.03 19.40
C ARG A 439 12.94 8.75 20.48
N SER A 440 11.91 8.10 21.01
CA SER A 440 11.14 8.63 22.14
C SER A 440 11.96 8.50 23.44
N ALA A 441 12.14 9.59 24.15
CA ALA A 441 12.84 9.63 25.45
C ALA A 441 12.04 8.95 26.60
N LYS A 442 10.80 8.50 26.33
CA LYS A 442 9.87 7.98 27.34
C LYS A 442 9.96 6.47 27.52
N ARG A 443 11.10 5.89 27.84
CA ARG A 443 11.19 4.52 28.40
C ARG A 443 11.53 4.48 29.90
N GLY A 444 11.61 5.63 30.58
CA GLY A 444 11.98 5.71 32.01
C GLY A 444 10.84 5.91 33.00
N ALA A 445 9.59 6.11 32.57
CA ALA A 445 8.54 6.59 33.48
C ALA A 445 7.32 5.65 33.70
N GLN A 446 7.32 4.44 33.17
CA GLN A 446 6.16 3.52 33.29
C GLN A 446 6.46 2.22 34.03
N VAL A 447 7.44 2.16 34.92
CA VAL A 447 7.55 1.08 35.91
C VAL A 447 7.84 1.70 37.27
N ARG A 448 6.84 2.35 37.84
CA ARG A 448 6.68 2.40 39.29
C ARG A 448 5.29 1.84 39.59
N PRO A 449 5.19 0.63 40.14
CA PRO A 449 3.94 0.21 40.73
C PRO A 449 3.68 1.15 41.90
N ALA A 450 2.48 1.73 41.93
CA ALA A 450 1.95 2.37 43.12
C ALA A 450 1.69 1.28 44.18
N LEU A 451 2.75 0.86 44.84
CA LEU A 451 2.72 0.23 46.14
C LEU A 451 3.16 1.32 47.12
N GLU A 452 2.18 1.86 47.78
CA GLU A 452 2.19 2.52 49.07
C GLU A 452 1.04 3.52 49.14
N LEU A 453 -0.10 3.04 49.63
CA LEU A 453 -0.92 3.79 50.55
C LEU A 453 -1.77 2.79 51.36
N ASN A 454 -1.44 2.75 52.62
CA ASN A 454 -2.12 2.05 53.71
C ASN A 454 -3.65 2.13 53.71
#